data_c7823f02daf08e4470e665120d293554
#
_entry.id   c7823f02daf08e4470e665120d293554
#
_cell.length_a   1.000
_cell.length_b   1.000
_cell.length_c   1.000
_cell.angle_alpha   90.00
_cell.angle_beta   90.00
_cell.angle_gamma   90.00
#
_symmetry.space_group_name_H-M   'P 1'
#
loop_
_entity.id
_entity.type
_entity.pdbx_description
1 polymer ?
#
loop_
_entity_poly.entity_id
_entity_poly.type
_entity_poly.pdbx_seq_one_letter_code
_entity_poly.pdbx_strand_id
1 'polypeptide(L)'
;MNSFDKTSDFIDQVIHRLYEKNRHDRIFSKDAAHSSTTSSVLFLLGMHCQETDFSNLPCLILNKRSLKVKQPGDLCCPGGSISSRVDAFLSKLLYLPGSPLTRWPYWQLWHKQRRTEARDLALLFATCLREGFEEMCLNPLGLKFLGPLPQQQLIMFQKVIYPMVCWINRQKRFSPNWEVEKVVYIPFQDLLNPSLYARYRLNIKTSKDNENHPDIRDYPCFIQHSKHSTEILWGATFRITMVFLEIVFGFTPPDIKSLPVLSGSLDENYLTGNG
;
A
#
# COMPACT_ATOMS: atom_id res chain seq x y z
N MET A 1 20.67 -13.82 -13.09
CA MET A 1 21.32 -13.51 -11.79
C MET A 1 20.28 -12.82 -10.95
N ASN A 2 19.77 -13.49 -9.89
CA ASN A 2 18.62 -13.01 -9.12
C ASN A 2 19.00 -11.73 -8.38
N SER A 3 18.29 -10.61 -8.66
CA SER A 3 18.50 -9.30 -8.02
C SER A 3 18.21 -9.26 -6.51
N PHE A 4 17.88 -10.39 -5.92
CA PHE A 4 17.51 -10.51 -4.50
C PHE A 4 18.59 -11.11 -3.62
N ASP A 5 19.79 -11.42 -4.15
CA ASP A 5 20.82 -12.16 -3.43
C ASP A 5 21.41 -11.43 -2.20
N LYS A 6 21.15 -10.11 -2.10
CA LYS A 6 21.46 -9.35 -0.88
C LYS A 6 20.31 -8.39 -0.54
N THR A 7 19.63 -8.66 0.54
CA THR A 7 18.51 -7.82 1.05
C THR A 7 18.92 -6.34 1.20
N SER A 8 20.17 -6.04 1.58
CA SER A 8 20.65 -4.66 1.69
C SER A 8 20.70 -3.96 0.34
N ASP A 9 21.19 -4.65 -0.70
CA ASP A 9 21.33 -4.10 -2.05
C ASP A 9 19.93 -3.81 -2.65
N PHE A 10 18.96 -4.69 -2.39
CA PHE A 10 17.57 -4.47 -2.78
C PHE A 10 16.98 -3.23 -2.09
N ILE A 11 17.14 -3.10 -0.78
CA ILE A 11 16.65 -1.95 -0.02
C ILE A 11 17.27 -0.65 -0.53
N ASP A 12 18.58 -0.63 -0.77
CA ASP A 12 19.28 0.57 -1.24
C ASP A 12 18.89 0.92 -2.68
N GLN A 13 18.66 -0.07 -3.54
CA GLN A 13 18.09 0.14 -4.86
C GLN A 13 16.70 0.78 -4.79
N VAL A 14 15.80 0.27 -3.91
CA VAL A 14 14.46 0.85 -3.72
C VAL A 14 14.56 2.31 -3.27
N ILE A 15 15.38 2.59 -2.24
CA ILE A 15 15.58 3.96 -1.74
C ILE A 15 16.04 4.89 -2.87
N HIS A 16 17.03 4.46 -3.65
CA HIS A 16 17.58 5.28 -4.74
C HIS A 16 16.54 5.52 -5.83
N ARG A 17 15.84 4.49 -6.30
CA ARG A 17 14.81 4.60 -7.35
C ARG A 17 13.66 5.52 -6.93
N LEU A 18 13.17 5.38 -5.70
CA LEU A 18 12.12 6.24 -5.17
C LEU A 18 12.58 7.70 -5.04
N TYR A 19 13.81 7.93 -4.58
CA TYR A 19 14.35 9.28 -4.49
C TYR A 19 14.49 9.92 -5.87
N GLU A 20 15.08 9.24 -6.86
CA GLU A 20 15.26 9.76 -8.22
C GLU A 20 13.91 10.09 -8.88
N LYS A 21 12.87 9.27 -8.68
CA LYS A 21 11.53 9.56 -9.17
C LYS A 21 10.95 10.86 -8.61
N ASN A 22 11.26 11.15 -7.35
CA ASN A 22 10.62 12.22 -6.57
C ASN A 22 11.47 13.50 -6.49
N ARG A 23 12.73 13.48 -6.94
CA ARG A 23 13.67 14.58 -6.69
C ARG A 23 13.34 15.88 -7.41
N HIS A 24 12.65 15.82 -8.54
CA HIS A 24 12.35 16.99 -9.37
C HIS A 24 10.91 17.48 -9.21
N ASP A 25 9.97 16.58 -8.94
CA ASP A 25 8.55 16.87 -8.89
C ASP A 25 8.06 17.16 -7.46
N ARG A 26 7.00 17.94 -7.37
CA ARG A 26 6.27 18.10 -6.10
C ARG A 26 5.41 16.87 -5.87
N ILE A 27 5.63 16.18 -4.74
CA ILE A 27 4.93 14.92 -4.43
C ILE A 27 3.58 15.18 -3.78
N PHE A 28 3.51 16.20 -2.91
CA PHE A 28 2.32 16.50 -2.14
C PHE A 28 1.58 17.68 -2.75
N SER A 29 0.24 17.60 -2.87
CA SER A 29 -0.60 18.73 -3.22
C SER A 29 -0.47 19.83 -2.17
N LYS A 30 -0.81 21.10 -2.53
CA LYS A 30 -0.69 22.23 -1.59
C LYS A 30 -1.49 22.01 -0.30
N ASP A 31 -2.60 21.27 -0.38
CA ASP A 31 -3.53 21.04 0.72
C ASP A 31 -3.48 19.61 1.28
N ALA A 32 -2.43 18.83 0.93
CA ALA A 32 -2.32 17.43 1.32
C ALA A 32 -2.50 17.22 2.83
N ALA A 33 -1.87 18.08 3.64
CA ALA A 33 -1.89 18.00 5.10
C ALA A 33 -3.19 18.51 5.75
N HIS A 34 -4.05 19.20 5.01
CA HIS A 34 -5.24 19.90 5.54
C HIS A 34 -6.57 19.40 4.98
N SER A 35 -6.53 18.55 3.96
CA SER A 35 -7.75 18.04 3.33
C SER A 35 -8.31 16.85 4.08
N SER A 36 -9.62 16.88 4.38
CA SER A 36 -10.37 15.75 4.94
C SER A 36 -10.44 14.54 3.99
N THR A 37 -10.11 14.76 2.73
CA THR A 37 -10.07 13.70 1.70
C THR A 37 -8.70 13.04 1.58
N THR A 38 -7.72 13.46 2.38
CA THR A 38 -6.37 12.89 2.39
C THR A 38 -6.28 11.66 3.27
N SER A 39 -5.65 10.63 2.74
CA SER A 39 -5.27 9.42 3.46
C SER A 39 -3.80 9.09 3.23
N SER A 40 -3.15 8.49 4.20
CA SER A 40 -1.79 7.97 4.07
C SER A 40 -1.75 6.49 4.40
N VAL A 41 -0.98 5.72 3.63
CA VAL A 41 -0.89 4.27 3.78
C VAL A 41 0.57 3.80 3.79
N LEU A 42 0.84 2.72 4.51
CA LEU A 42 2.13 2.05 4.51
C LEU A 42 2.18 1.02 3.39
N PHE A 43 3.05 1.23 2.42
CA PHE A 43 3.44 0.20 1.47
C PHE A 43 4.56 -0.63 2.11
N LEU A 44 4.17 -1.70 2.81
CA LEU A 44 5.07 -2.47 3.66
C LEU A 44 5.79 -3.55 2.88
N LEU A 45 7.11 -3.55 3.00
CA LEU A 45 8.00 -4.54 2.44
C LEU A 45 8.67 -5.33 3.57
N GLY A 46 8.94 -6.60 3.33
CA GLY A 46 9.64 -7.43 4.30
C GLY A 46 10.12 -8.74 3.70
N MET A 47 10.68 -9.59 4.54
CA MET A 47 11.01 -10.97 4.17
C MET A 47 9.91 -11.90 4.65
N HIS A 48 9.44 -12.77 3.78
CA HIS A 48 8.55 -13.86 4.15
C HIS A 48 9.35 -15.15 4.27
N CYS A 49 9.33 -15.72 5.48
CA CYS A 49 9.89 -17.05 5.74
C CYS A 49 8.70 -18.03 5.73
N GLN A 50 8.52 -18.78 4.67
CA GLN A 50 7.58 -19.90 4.68
C GLN A 50 8.18 -21.05 5.50
N GLU A 51 7.37 -21.67 6.35
CA GLU A 51 7.80 -22.81 7.20
C GLU A 51 8.32 -24.02 6.42
N THR A 52 7.95 -24.11 5.13
CA THR A 52 8.24 -25.27 4.25
C THR A 52 9.30 -25.00 3.19
N ASP A 53 9.67 -23.72 2.96
CA ASP A 53 10.69 -23.36 1.97
C ASP A 53 11.67 -22.38 2.60
N PHE A 54 12.97 -22.72 2.58
CA PHE A 54 14.06 -21.88 3.10
C PHE A 54 14.31 -20.61 2.26
N SER A 55 13.43 -20.29 1.31
CA SER A 55 13.55 -19.11 0.48
C SER A 55 13.04 -17.87 1.23
N ASN A 56 13.97 -17.13 1.84
CA ASN A 56 13.69 -15.77 2.29
C ASN A 56 13.50 -14.86 1.07
N LEU A 57 12.25 -14.65 0.63
CA LEU A 57 11.94 -13.79 -0.50
C LEU A 57 11.40 -12.44 -0.02
N PRO A 58 11.85 -11.33 -0.63
CA PRO A 58 11.23 -10.04 -0.42
C PRO A 58 9.75 -10.07 -0.87
N CYS A 59 8.88 -9.54 -0.05
CA CYS A 59 7.44 -9.56 -0.28
C CYS A 59 6.78 -8.21 0.06
N LEU A 60 5.64 -7.99 -0.56
CA LEU A 60 4.66 -6.98 -0.17
C LEU A 60 3.79 -7.54 0.94
N ILE A 61 3.56 -6.74 1.99
CA ILE A 61 2.76 -7.13 3.16
C ILE A 61 1.50 -6.27 3.18
N LEU A 62 0.35 -6.91 3.14
CA LEU A 62 -0.97 -6.28 3.07
C LEU A 62 -1.89 -6.80 4.18
N ASN A 63 -2.87 -5.98 4.54
CA ASN A 63 -3.99 -6.39 5.37
C ASN A 63 -5.14 -6.89 4.48
N LYS A 64 -5.79 -7.99 4.85
CA LYS A 64 -7.09 -8.37 4.33
C LYS A 64 -8.17 -7.78 5.25
N ARG A 65 -9.07 -6.99 4.68
CA ARG A 65 -10.13 -6.32 5.44
C ARG A 65 -11.14 -7.32 5.97
N SER A 66 -11.54 -7.17 7.23
CA SER A 66 -12.54 -8.04 7.84
C SER A 66 -13.93 -7.80 7.24
N LEU A 67 -14.86 -8.74 7.46
CA LEU A 67 -16.25 -8.61 7.02
C LEU A 67 -17.02 -7.50 7.75
N LYS A 68 -16.46 -6.93 8.83
CA LYS A 68 -17.09 -5.90 9.68
C LYS A 68 -16.83 -4.47 9.22
N VAL A 69 -16.01 -4.27 8.19
CA VAL A 69 -15.62 -2.95 7.69
C VAL A 69 -16.01 -2.80 6.23
N LYS A 70 -16.03 -1.54 5.74
CA LYS A 70 -16.25 -1.26 4.32
C LYS A 70 -15.24 -2.01 3.45
N GLN A 71 -15.66 -2.41 2.25
CA GLN A 71 -14.85 -3.17 1.31
C GLN A 71 -14.30 -4.48 1.93
N PRO A 72 -15.20 -5.34 2.46
CA PRO A 72 -14.81 -6.57 3.12
C PRO A 72 -14.06 -7.51 2.16
N GLY A 73 -13.03 -8.17 2.68
CA GLY A 73 -12.22 -9.12 1.92
C GLY A 73 -11.18 -8.50 0.99
N ASP A 74 -11.17 -7.19 0.79
CA ASP A 74 -10.15 -6.53 -0.04
C ASP A 74 -8.78 -6.54 0.62
N LEU A 75 -7.76 -6.66 -0.22
CA LEU A 75 -6.37 -6.44 0.20
C LEU A 75 -6.06 -4.95 0.21
N CYS A 76 -5.57 -4.44 1.32
CA CYS A 76 -5.21 -3.03 1.47
C CYS A 76 -3.86 -2.85 2.17
N CYS A 77 -3.21 -1.73 1.88
CA CYS A 77 -2.10 -1.24 2.67
C CYS A 77 -2.63 -0.74 4.02
N PRO A 78 -1.96 -1.01 5.15
CA PRO A 78 -2.31 -0.41 6.44
C PRO A 78 -2.29 1.11 6.34
N GLY A 79 -3.31 1.79 6.88
CA GLY A 79 -3.36 3.24 6.80
C GLY A 79 -4.77 3.83 6.83
N GLY A 80 -4.83 5.14 6.92
CA GLY A 80 -6.11 5.84 7.08
C GLY A 80 -6.03 7.34 6.89
N SER A 81 -7.02 8.02 7.42
CA SER A 81 -7.16 9.47 7.33
C SER A 81 -6.37 10.18 8.43
N ILE A 82 -6.00 11.44 8.17
CA ILE A 82 -5.24 12.26 9.11
C ILE A 82 -6.09 12.56 10.36
N SER A 83 -5.53 12.26 11.55
CA SER A 83 -6.03 12.72 12.84
C SER A 83 -5.24 13.97 13.25
N SER A 84 -5.84 15.15 13.04
CA SER A 84 -5.12 16.43 13.07
C SER A 84 -4.31 16.70 14.35
N ARG A 85 -4.81 16.29 15.52
CA ARG A 85 -4.11 16.52 16.81
C ARG A 85 -3.03 15.47 17.08
N VAL A 86 -3.39 14.20 16.92
CA VAL A 86 -2.51 13.06 17.25
C VAL A 86 -1.36 13.00 16.25
N ASP A 87 -1.67 13.03 14.96
CA ASP A 87 -0.65 12.91 13.91
C ASP A 87 0.28 14.11 13.87
N ALA A 88 -0.23 15.33 14.17
CA ALA A 88 0.62 16.52 14.31
C ALA A 88 1.60 16.43 15.51
N PHE A 89 1.20 15.77 16.60
CA PHE A 89 2.10 15.47 17.71
C PHE A 89 3.14 14.41 17.30
N LEU A 90 2.69 13.28 16.76
CA LEU A 90 3.56 12.18 16.35
C LEU A 90 4.56 12.61 15.26
N SER A 91 4.15 13.49 14.34
CA SER A 91 5.04 14.01 13.30
C SER A 91 6.25 14.74 13.86
N LYS A 92 6.12 15.43 15.01
CA LYS A 92 7.25 16.09 15.68
C LYS A 92 8.27 15.09 16.20
N LEU A 93 7.81 13.92 16.66
CA LEU A 93 8.71 12.86 17.14
C LEU A 93 9.54 12.27 15.99
N LEU A 94 9.04 12.33 14.75
CA LEU A 94 9.80 11.86 13.58
C LEU A 94 11.00 12.75 13.21
N TYR A 95 11.12 13.95 13.80
CA TYR A 95 12.31 14.79 13.65
C TYR A 95 13.42 14.43 14.66
N LEU A 96 13.12 13.62 15.66
CA LEU A 96 14.12 13.22 16.65
C LEU A 96 15.19 12.31 16.02
N PRO A 97 16.46 12.46 16.44
CA PRO A 97 17.54 11.59 15.98
C PRO A 97 17.21 10.11 16.20
N GLY A 98 17.48 9.29 15.20
CA GLY A 98 17.20 7.84 15.25
C GLY A 98 15.78 7.44 14.94
N SER A 99 14.87 8.38 14.63
CA SER A 99 13.54 8.05 14.11
C SER A 99 13.64 7.39 12.72
N PRO A 100 12.61 6.64 12.27
CA PRO A 100 12.59 6.07 10.92
C PRO A 100 12.80 7.10 9.82
N LEU A 101 12.28 8.33 10.00
CA LEU A 101 12.39 9.41 9.03
C LEU A 101 13.81 9.99 8.99
N THR A 102 14.42 10.27 10.17
CA THR A 102 15.77 10.84 10.23
C THR A 102 16.87 9.85 9.82
N ARG A 103 16.58 8.54 9.85
CA ARG A 103 17.46 7.50 9.31
C ARG A 103 17.37 7.34 7.80
N TRP A 104 16.41 7.96 7.13
CA TRP A 104 16.33 7.96 5.68
C TRP A 104 17.49 8.76 5.08
N PRO A 105 18.30 8.18 4.16
CA PRO A 105 19.54 8.82 3.69
C PRO A 105 19.35 10.21 3.08
N TYR A 106 18.19 10.45 2.48
CA TYR A 106 17.88 11.71 1.80
C TYR A 106 17.16 12.73 2.70
N TRP A 107 16.89 12.41 3.98
CA TRP A 107 16.12 13.25 4.88
C TRP A 107 16.70 14.65 5.05
N GLN A 108 18.01 14.76 5.32
CA GLN A 108 18.65 16.04 5.55
C GLN A 108 18.59 16.95 4.31
N LEU A 109 18.85 16.36 3.13
CA LEU A 109 18.76 17.08 1.86
C LEU A 109 17.33 17.54 1.59
N TRP A 110 16.35 16.65 1.77
CA TRP A 110 14.93 16.92 1.59
C TRP A 110 14.45 18.02 2.53
N HIS A 111 14.75 17.91 3.82
CA HIS A 111 14.39 18.88 4.84
C HIS A 111 14.99 20.26 4.58
N LYS A 112 16.22 20.33 4.08
CA LYS A 112 16.89 21.60 3.75
C LYS A 112 16.30 22.28 2.51
N GLN A 113 16.01 21.52 1.47
CA GLN A 113 15.59 22.04 0.16
C GLN A 113 14.07 22.20 0.03
N ARG A 114 13.27 21.39 0.74
CA ARG A 114 11.83 21.26 0.58
C ARG A 114 11.10 21.29 1.92
N ARG A 115 11.27 22.37 2.68
CA ARG A 115 10.75 22.48 4.07
C ARG A 115 9.25 22.17 4.21
N THR A 116 8.43 22.68 3.30
CA THR A 116 6.97 22.45 3.34
C THR A 116 6.68 20.99 3.08
N GLU A 117 7.25 20.39 2.03
CA GLU A 117 7.06 18.97 1.73
C GLU A 117 7.63 18.06 2.83
N ALA A 118 8.70 18.47 3.52
CA ALA A 118 9.24 17.73 4.65
C ALA A 118 8.25 17.67 5.83
N ARG A 119 7.48 18.76 6.06
CA ARG A 119 6.40 18.77 7.06
C ARG A 119 5.24 17.88 6.65
N ASP A 120 4.81 17.97 5.40
CA ASP A 120 3.74 17.15 4.86
C ASP A 120 4.13 15.67 4.90
N LEU A 121 5.37 15.34 4.51
CA LEU A 121 5.92 13.98 4.61
C LEU A 121 5.90 13.47 6.05
N ALA A 122 6.37 14.26 7.02
CA ALA A 122 6.39 13.85 8.42
C ALA A 122 4.97 13.62 8.96
N LEU A 123 4.00 14.48 8.61
CA LEU A 123 2.61 14.33 9.03
C LEU A 123 1.96 13.08 8.42
N LEU A 124 2.07 12.91 7.11
CA LEU A 124 1.50 11.76 6.40
C LEU A 124 2.15 10.45 6.85
N PHE A 125 3.47 10.47 7.09
CA PHE A 125 4.16 9.30 7.61
C PHE A 125 3.74 8.98 9.05
N ALA A 126 3.56 9.98 9.91
CA ALA A 126 3.02 9.78 11.26
C ALA A 126 1.62 9.16 11.24
N THR A 127 0.75 9.63 10.33
CA THR A 127 -0.60 9.08 10.12
C THR A 127 -0.55 7.59 9.82
N CYS A 128 0.19 7.19 8.80
CA CYS A 128 0.21 5.78 8.42
C CYS A 128 0.95 4.88 9.44
N LEU A 129 1.90 5.42 10.21
CA LEU A 129 2.52 4.69 11.33
C LEU A 129 1.54 4.45 12.47
N ARG A 130 0.72 5.45 12.83
CA ARG A 130 -0.33 5.30 13.85
C ARG A 130 -1.35 4.25 13.42
N GLU A 131 -1.88 4.36 12.21
CA GLU A 131 -2.85 3.40 11.66
C GLU A 131 -2.25 1.98 11.61
N GLY A 132 -1.02 1.82 11.14
CA GLY A 132 -0.35 0.52 11.14
C GLY A 132 -0.16 -0.08 12.54
N PHE A 133 0.08 0.77 13.56
CA PHE A 133 0.10 0.33 14.95
C PHE A 133 -1.30 -0.09 15.43
N GLU A 134 -2.34 0.69 15.13
CA GLU A 134 -3.72 0.42 15.52
C GLU A 134 -4.29 -0.84 14.85
N GLU A 135 -4.03 -1.02 13.54
CA GLU A 135 -4.58 -2.13 12.75
C GLU A 135 -3.87 -3.47 12.98
N MET A 136 -2.55 -3.47 13.18
CA MET A 136 -1.77 -4.71 13.20
C MET A 136 -0.64 -4.76 14.24
N CYS A 137 -0.63 -3.83 15.20
CA CYS A 137 0.43 -3.68 16.22
C CYS A 137 1.83 -3.56 15.58
N LEU A 138 1.94 -2.81 14.49
CA LEU A 138 3.20 -2.56 13.82
C LEU A 138 4.13 -1.74 14.70
N ASN A 139 5.37 -2.20 14.90
CA ASN A 139 6.38 -1.45 15.65
C ASN A 139 7.00 -0.34 14.78
N PRO A 140 6.67 0.95 15.03
CA PRO A 140 7.18 2.04 14.19
C PRO A 140 8.71 2.16 14.21
N LEU A 141 9.37 1.83 15.32
CA LEU A 141 10.84 1.91 15.43
C LEU A 141 11.55 0.75 14.72
N GLY A 142 10.84 -0.33 14.45
CA GLY A 142 11.31 -1.48 13.67
C GLY A 142 11.29 -1.29 12.17
N LEU A 143 10.83 -0.13 11.68
CA LEU A 143 10.75 0.19 10.26
C LEU A 143 11.98 0.96 9.76
N LYS A 144 12.35 0.70 8.51
CA LYS A 144 13.24 1.54 7.69
C LYS A 144 12.37 2.23 6.63
N PHE A 145 12.25 3.55 6.70
CA PHE A 145 11.57 4.33 5.67
C PHE A 145 12.43 4.36 4.39
N LEU A 146 11.83 4.05 3.24
CA LEU A 146 12.53 3.97 1.96
C LEU A 146 12.23 5.16 1.04
N GLY A 147 11.07 5.78 1.20
CA GLY A 147 10.64 6.94 0.43
C GLY A 147 9.13 6.94 0.17
N PRO A 148 8.57 8.08 -0.25
CA PRO A 148 7.17 8.15 -0.68
C PRO A 148 7.01 7.65 -2.12
N LEU A 149 5.81 7.13 -2.45
CA LEU A 149 5.36 6.92 -3.83
C LEU A 149 4.51 8.10 -4.31
N PRO A 150 4.36 8.28 -5.62
CA PRO A 150 3.41 9.22 -6.17
C PRO A 150 1.99 9.00 -5.63
N GLN A 151 1.29 10.10 -5.36
CA GLN A 151 -0.09 10.05 -4.87
C GLN A 151 -1.02 9.28 -5.82
N GLN A 152 -2.04 8.65 -5.25
CA GLN A 152 -3.09 7.95 -5.99
C GLN A 152 -4.45 8.57 -5.71
N GLN A 153 -5.21 8.87 -6.76
CA GLN A 153 -6.57 9.36 -6.61
C GLN A 153 -7.58 8.20 -6.57
N LEU A 154 -8.43 8.18 -5.55
CA LEU A 154 -9.59 7.30 -5.47
C LEU A 154 -10.82 8.03 -6.02
N ILE A 155 -11.13 7.81 -7.29
CA ILE A 155 -12.23 8.51 -7.98
C ILE A 155 -13.56 8.20 -7.30
N MET A 156 -13.83 6.93 -6.93
CA MET A 156 -15.08 6.51 -6.29
C MET A 156 -15.32 7.15 -4.91
N PHE A 157 -14.27 7.51 -4.19
CA PHE A 157 -14.35 8.03 -2.81
C PHE A 157 -13.89 9.47 -2.69
N GLN A 158 -13.53 10.13 -3.79
CA GLN A 158 -12.96 11.48 -3.82
C GLN A 158 -11.80 11.66 -2.82
N LYS A 159 -10.99 10.63 -2.63
CA LYS A 159 -9.84 10.62 -1.72
C LYS A 159 -8.53 10.61 -2.48
N VAL A 160 -7.51 11.23 -1.87
CA VAL A 160 -6.12 11.16 -2.33
C VAL A 160 -5.32 10.34 -1.34
N ILE A 161 -4.65 9.30 -1.83
CA ILE A 161 -3.80 8.42 -1.02
C ILE A 161 -2.34 8.76 -1.26
N TYR A 162 -1.58 8.90 -0.19
CA TYR A 162 -0.13 9.09 -0.18
C TYR A 162 0.55 7.83 0.38
N PRO A 163 1.11 6.95 -0.49
CA PRO A 163 1.76 5.73 -0.02
C PRO A 163 3.18 6.01 0.44
N MET A 164 3.54 5.46 1.61
CA MET A 164 4.86 5.54 2.25
C MET A 164 5.51 4.15 2.23
N VAL A 165 6.61 4.00 1.49
CA VAL A 165 7.29 2.72 1.37
C VAL A 165 8.19 2.50 2.57
N CYS A 166 7.99 1.37 3.25
CA CYS A 166 8.74 0.99 4.43
C CYS A 166 9.20 -0.47 4.36
N TRP A 167 10.39 -0.73 4.86
CA TRP A 167 10.90 -2.07 5.08
C TRP A 167 10.81 -2.47 6.55
N ILE A 168 10.31 -3.68 6.83
CA ILE A 168 10.22 -4.24 8.19
C ILE A 168 11.52 -4.97 8.51
N ASN A 169 12.28 -4.45 9.48
CA ASN A 169 13.58 -5.03 9.84
C ASN A 169 13.49 -6.13 10.90
N ARG A 170 12.61 -6.00 11.89
CA ARG A 170 12.70 -6.81 13.13
C ARG A 170 11.38 -7.47 13.55
N GLN A 171 10.26 -7.05 13.00
CA GLN A 171 8.97 -7.60 13.42
C GLN A 171 8.62 -8.84 12.60
N LYS A 172 8.45 -9.98 13.28
CA LYS A 172 8.10 -11.28 12.66
C LYS A 172 6.63 -11.64 12.80
N ARG A 173 5.93 -11.03 13.76
CA ARG A 173 4.52 -11.33 14.04
C ARG A 173 3.73 -10.04 14.14
N PHE A 174 2.54 -10.07 13.60
CA PHE A 174 1.55 -9.00 13.69
C PHE A 174 0.38 -9.49 14.54
N SER A 175 -0.30 -8.53 15.19
CA SER A 175 -1.53 -8.78 15.92
C SER A 175 -2.64 -7.94 15.31
N PRO A 176 -3.33 -8.47 14.28
CA PRO A 176 -4.43 -7.78 13.64
C PRO A 176 -5.54 -7.42 14.63
N ASN A 177 -6.12 -6.22 14.47
CA ASN A 177 -7.31 -5.82 15.23
C ASN A 177 -8.59 -6.35 14.54
N TRP A 178 -9.75 -5.92 15.00
CA TRP A 178 -11.05 -6.36 14.48
C TRP A 178 -11.34 -5.92 13.02
N GLU A 179 -10.61 -4.93 12.50
CA GLU A 179 -10.74 -4.43 11.13
C GLU A 179 -10.00 -5.30 10.12
N VAL A 180 -9.03 -6.09 10.58
CA VAL A 180 -8.15 -6.90 9.76
C VAL A 180 -8.43 -8.39 9.99
N GLU A 181 -8.83 -9.10 8.93
CA GLU A 181 -9.05 -10.55 8.98
C GLU A 181 -7.73 -11.30 9.15
N LYS A 182 -6.75 -10.95 8.32
CA LYS A 182 -5.39 -11.54 8.33
C LYS A 182 -4.38 -10.65 7.61
N VAL A 183 -3.10 -10.93 7.85
CA VAL A 183 -1.98 -10.33 7.09
C VAL A 183 -1.63 -11.27 5.94
N VAL A 184 -1.49 -10.70 4.74
CA VAL A 184 -1.18 -11.41 3.49
C VAL A 184 0.20 -10.99 3.00
N TYR A 185 1.02 -11.96 2.62
CA TYR A 185 2.36 -11.76 2.08
C TYR A 185 2.36 -12.15 0.61
N ILE A 186 2.74 -11.22 -0.26
CA ILE A 186 2.84 -11.47 -1.71
C ILE A 186 4.29 -11.35 -2.14
N PRO A 187 4.98 -12.45 -2.52
CA PRO A 187 6.34 -12.39 -3.01
C PRO A 187 6.46 -11.50 -4.25
N PHE A 188 7.53 -10.69 -4.34
CA PHE A 188 7.75 -9.89 -5.56
C PHE A 188 7.98 -10.75 -6.79
N GLN A 189 8.51 -11.96 -6.63
CA GLN A 189 8.64 -12.90 -7.72
C GLN A 189 7.28 -13.21 -8.36
N ASP A 190 6.22 -13.35 -7.55
CA ASP A 190 4.86 -13.59 -8.03
C ASP A 190 4.28 -12.32 -8.67
N LEU A 191 4.46 -11.16 -8.04
CA LEU A 191 4.02 -9.87 -8.59
C LEU A 191 4.67 -9.53 -9.95
N LEU A 192 5.86 -10.04 -10.21
CA LEU A 192 6.56 -9.86 -11.49
C LEU A 192 6.19 -10.94 -12.52
N ASN A 193 5.35 -11.90 -12.17
CA ASN A 193 4.90 -12.96 -13.09
C ASN A 193 3.62 -12.55 -13.84
N PRO A 194 3.69 -12.28 -15.15
CA PRO A 194 2.53 -11.84 -15.93
C PRO A 194 1.36 -12.83 -15.95
N SER A 195 1.62 -14.13 -15.72
CA SER A 195 0.57 -15.17 -15.75
C SER A 195 -0.39 -15.10 -14.56
N LEU A 196 -0.06 -14.35 -13.50
CA LEU A 196 -0.88 -14.20 -12.31
C LEU A 196 -1.80 -12.97 -12.37
N TYR A 197 -1.87 -12.30 -13.53
CA TYR A 197 -2.76 -11.17 -13.75
C TYR A 197 -4.06 -11.61 -14.42
N ALA A 198 -5.15 -10.95 -14.06
CA ALA A 198 -6.46 -11.20 -14.63
C ALA A 198 -7.27 -9.91 -14.79
N ARG A 199 -8.36 -9.99 -15.52
CA ARG A 199 -9.36 -8.96 -15.67
C ARG A 199 -10.53 -9.26 -14.74
N TYR A 200 -10.65 -8.49 -13.67
CA TYR A 200 -11.71 -8.63 -12.67
C TYR A 200 -12.98 -7.93 -13.18
N ARG A 201 -13.94 -8.73 -13.62
CA ARG A 201 -15.23 -8.27 -14.12
C ARG A 201 -16.21 -8.20 -12.97
N LEU A 202 -16.56 -6.98 -12.56
CA LEU A 202 -17.45 -6.71 -11.44
C LEU A 202 -18.85 -6.34 -11.93
N ASN A 203 -19.84 -7.03 -11.40
CA ASN A 203 -21.23 -6.66 -11.49
C ASN A 203 -21.59 -5.82 -10.24
N ILE A 204 -21.79 -4.51 -10.43
CA ILE A 204 -22.10 -3.59 -9.34
C ILE A 204 -23.60 -3.48 -9.21
N LYS A 205 -24.15 -4.03 -8.12
CA LYS A 205 -25.59 -3.96 -7.82
C LYS A 205 -25.84 -2.77 -6.90
N THR A 206 -26.53 -1.74 -7.41
CA THR A 206 -27.01 -0.62 -6.60
C THR A 206 -28.54 -0.67 -6.52
N SER A 207 -29.10 -0.28 -5.38
CA SER A 207 -30.56 -0.26 -5.16
C SER A 207 -31.34 0.69 -6.09
N LYS A 208 -30.63 1.52 -6.88
CA LYS A 208 -31.20 2.44 -7.87
C LYS A 208 -31.27 1.87 -9.28
N ASP A 209 -30.65 0.73 -9.52
CA ASP A 209 -30.66 0.14 -10.85
C ASP A 209 -31.96 -0.62 -11.08
N ASN A 210 -32.76 -0.13 -12.04
CA ASN A 210 -33.79 -0.94 -12.65
C ASN A 210 -33.15 -2.26 -13.11
N GLU A 211 -33.77 -3.40 -12.81
CA GLU A 211 -33.29 -4.78 -13.02
C GLU A 211 -32.75 -5.08 -14.44
N ASN A 212 -32.87 -4.14 -15.37
CA ASN A 212 -32.60 -4.34 -16.79
C ASN A 212 -31.19 -3.93 -17.29
N HIS A 213 -30.36 -3.29 -16.50
CA HIS A 213 -29.01 -2.90 -16.94
C HIS A 213 -27.95 -3.07 -15.82
N PRO A 214 -27.31 -4.24 -15.71
CA PRO A 214 -26.23 -4.43 -14.77
C PRO A 214 -25.05 -3.52 -15.11
N ASP A 215 -24.54 -2.74 -14.14
CA ASP A 215 -23.32 -1.96 -14.32
C ASP A 215 -22.11 -2.91 -14.23
N ILE A 216 -21.67 -3.41 -15.39
CA ILE A 216 -20.53 -4.33 -15.51
C ILE A 216 -19.28 -3.52 -15.83
N ARG A 217 -18.27 -3.64 -14.96
CA ARG A 217 -16.98 -2.97 -15.16
C ARG A 217 -15.82 -3.94 -15.03
N ASP A 218 -14.83 -3.78 -15.90
CA ASP A 218 -13.61 -4.55 -15.90
C ASP A 218 -12.47 -3.75 -15.24
N TYR A 219 -11.77 -4.40 -14.29
CA TYR A 219 -10.62 -3.85 -13.60
C TYR A 219 -9.43 -4.81 -13.71
N PRO A 220 -8.19 -4.30 -13.86
CA PRO A 220 -7.04 -5.17 -13.76
C PRO A 220 -6.86 -5.65 -12.31
N CYS A 221 -6.46 -6.91 -12.15
CA CYS A 221 -6.15 -7.48 -10.85
C CYS A 221 -4.97 -8.45 -10.93
N PHE A 222 -4.40 -8.73 -9.77
CA PHE A 222 -3.41 -9.78 -9.56
C PHE A 222 -4.03 -10.86 -8.67
N ILE A 223 -3.78 -12.12 -8.97
CA ILE A 223 -4.32 -13.27 -8.26
C ILE A 223 -3.19 -13.99 -7.55
N GLN A 224 -3.30 -14.10 -6.23
CA GLN A 224 -2.40 -14.93 -5.44
C GLN A 224 -3.10 -16.22 -5.02
N HIS A 225 -2.52 -17.33 -5.43
CA HIS A 225 -2.95 -18.64 -4.98
C HIS A 225 -2.11 -19.09 -3.79
N SER A 226 -2.76 -19.43 -2.69
CA SER A 226 -2.14 -20.13 -1.56
C SER A 226 -2.76 -21.52 -1.40
N LYS A 227 -2.19 -22.36 -0.54
CA LYS A 227 -2.72 -23.73 -0.31
C LYS A 227 -4.19 -23.75 0.13
N HIS A 228 -4.68 -22.68 0.75
CA HIS A 228 -6.00 -22.66 1.39
C HIS A 228 -6.90 -21.52 0.94
N SER A 229 -6.40 -20.55 0.18
CA SER A 229 -7.18 -19.40 -0.26
C SER A 229 -6.62 -18.80 -1.55
N THR A 230 -7.51 -18.15 -2.29
CA THR A 230 -7.15 -17.28 -3.42
C THR A 230 -7.43 -15.86 -2.99
N GLU A 231 -6.42 -14.99 -3.06
CA GLU A 231 -6.55 -13.58 -2.75
C GLU A 231 -6.48 -12.77 -4.05
N ILE A 232 -7.29 -11.72 -4.12
CA ILE A 232 -7.37 -10.84 -5.29
C ILE A 232 -6.87 -9.46 -4.88
N LEU A 233 -5.81 -9.01 -5.52
CA LEU A 233 -5.31 -7.64 -5.38
C LEU A 233 -5.85 -6.81 -6.55
N TRP A 234 -6.68 -5.82 -6.25
CA TRP A 234 -7.30 -4.95 -7.25
C TRP A 234 -7.48 -3.50 -6.73
N GLY A 235 -8.09 -2.63 -7.50
CA GLY A 235 -8.45 -1.28 -7.07
C GLY A 235 -7.26 -0.38 -6.78
N ALA A 236 -7.32 0.39 -5.69
CA ALA A 236 -6.29 1.35 -5.33
C ALA A 236 -4.97 0.69 -4.95
N THR A 237 -5.03 -0.37 -4.15
CA THR A 237 -3.83 -1.09 -3.70
C THR A 237 -3.10 -1.73 -4.87
N PHE A 238 -3.82 -2.27 -5.85
CA PHE A 238 -3.23 -2.75 -7.10
C PHE A 238 -2.50 -1.61 -7.84
N ARG A 239 -3.12 -0.44 -8.02
CA ARG A 239 -2.48 0.70 -8.70
C ARG A 239 -1.23 1.18 -7.99
N ILE A 240 -1.26 1.27 -6.66
CA ILE A 240 -0.09 1.61 -5.85
C ILE A 240 1.02 0.59 -6.09
N THR A 241 0.67 -0.71 -6.10
CA THR A 241 1.61 -1.80 -6.36
C THR A 241 2.22 -1.69 -7.75
N MET A 242 1.42 -1.41 -8.80
CA MET A 242 1.93 -1.27 -10.17
C MET A 242 2.89 -0.08 -10.28
N VAL A 243 2.59 1.06 -9.66
CA VAL A 243 3.50 2.22 -9.63
C VAL A 243 4.83 1.86 -8.96
N PHE A 244 4.80 1.12 -7.87
CA PHE A 244 6.02 0.63 -7.21
C PHE A 244 6.83 -0.29 -8.13
N LEU A 245 6.18 -1.28 -8.76
CA LEU A 245 6.84 -2.23 -9.65
C LEU A 245 7.44 -1.55 -10.89
N GLU A 246 6.75 -0.57 -11.45
CA GLU A 246 7.27 0.25 -12.56
C GLU A 246 8.52 1.01 -12.14
N ILE A 247 8.48 1.74 -11.02
CA ILE A 247 9.61 2.56 -10.55
C ILE A 247 10.83 1.71 -10.20
N VAL A 248 10.62 0.59 -9.48
CA VAL A 248 11.72 -0.21 -8.93
C VAL A 248 12.25 -1.24 -9.93
N PHE A 249 11.36 -1.88 -10.68
CA PHE A 249 11.71 -3.00 -11.56
C PHE A 249 11.56 -2.70 -13.04
N GLY A 250 10.94 -1.55 -13.42
CA GLY A 250 10.58 -1.27 -14.81
C GLY A 250 9.47 -2.19 -15.32
N PHE A 251 8.71 -2.82 -14.43
CA PHE A 251 7.66 -3.77 -14.79
C PHE A 251 6.40 -3.05 -15.25
N THR A 252 5.85 -3.49 -16.37
CA THR A 252 4.54 -3.05 -16.88
C THR A 252 3.59 -4.26 -16.88
N PRO A 253 2.41 -4.15 -16.28
CA PRO A 253 1.44 -5.24 -16.30
C PRO A 253 0.95 -5.52 -17.72
N PRO A 254 0.49 -6.76 -18.02
CA PRO A 254 -0.08 -7.09 -19.31
C PRO A 254 -1.32 -6.23 -19.64
N ASP A 255 -1.61 -6.07 -20.95
CA ASP A 255 -2.83 -5.36 -21.38
C ASP A 255 -4.08 -6.08 -20.84
N ILE A 256 -4.94 -5.34 -20.17
CA ILE A 256 -6.17 -5.85 -19.57
C ILE A 256 -7.05 -6.62 -20.56
N LYS A 257 -7.04 -6.25 -21.83
CA LYS A 257 -7.84 -6.90 -22.88
C LYS A 257 -7.37 -8.33 -23.19
N SER A 258 -6.10 -8.63 -22.96
CA SER A 258 -5.50 -9.95 -23.19
C SER A 258 -5.64 -10.89 -21.98
N LEU A 259 -6.07 -10.37 -20.82
CA LEU A 259 -6.11 -11.13 -19.58
C LEU A 259 -7.35 -12.02 -19.46
N PRO A 260 -7.23 -13.17 -18.79
CA PRO A 260 -8.36 -14.03 -18.47
C PRO A 260 -9.37 -13.29 -17.58
N VAL A 261 -10.66 -13.57 -17.74
CA VAL A 261 -11.74 -12.95 -16.98
C VAL A 261 -12.01 -13.71 -15.70
N LEU A 262 -11.96 -12.98 -14.57
CA LEU A 262 -12.43 -13.41 -13.28
C LEU A 262 -13.70 -12.63 -12.95
N SER A 263 -14.84 -13.29 -12.73
CA SER A 263 -16.10 -12.63 -12.42
C SER A 263 -16.30 -12.47 -10.92
N GLY A 264 -16.83 -11.30 -10.52
CA GLY A 264 -17.20 -10.98 -9.15
C GLY A 264 -18.45 -10.10 -9.11
N SER A 265 -19.02 -9.93 -7.92
CA SER A 265 -20.15 -9.03 -7.68
C SER A 265 -19.91 -8.18 -6.46
N LEU A 266 -20.30 -6.91 -6.54
CA LEU A 266 -20.33 -5.97 -5.41
C LEU A 266 -21.78 -5.62 -5.11
N ASP A 267 -22.15 -5.69 -3.84
CA ASP A 267 -23.44 -5.24 -3.34
C ASP A 267 -23.32 -3.92 -2.55
N GLU A 268 -24.46 -3.41 -2.08
CA GLU A 268 -24.47 -2.19 -1.26
C GLU A 268 -23.67 -2.35 0.04
N ASN A 269 -23.65 -3.53 0.63
CA ASN A 269 -22.93 -3.80 1.87
C ASN A 269 -21.42 -3.61 1.69
N TYR A 270 -20.90 -3.88 0.49
CA TYR A 270 -19.51 -3.63 0.17
C TYR A 270 -19.11 -2.14 0.35
N LEU A 271 -20.00 -1.21 0.02
CA LEU A 271 -19.73 0.23 0.13
C LEU A 271 -20.02 0.77 1.53
N THR A 272 -21.03 0.23 2.22
CA THR A 272 -21.52 0.76 3.51
C THR A 272 -20.85 0.12 4.71
N GLY A 273 -20.42 -1.13 4.60
CA GLY A 273 -19.81 -1.89 5.72
C GLY A 273 -20.84 -2.38 6.74
N ASN A 274 -22.11 -2.47 6.36
CA ASN A 274 -23.17 -3.07 7.19
C ASN A 274 -23.28 -4.54 6.78
N GLY A 275 -22.54 -5.40 7.43
CA GLY A 275 -22.68 -6.85 7.40
C GLY A 275 -23.21 -7.35 8.74
#